data_b2849fb74bdd8a6ea8a5364c54b03472
#
_entry.id   b2849fb74bdd8a6ea8a5364c54b03472
#
_cell.length_a   1.000
_cell.length_b   1.000
_cell.length_c   1.000
_cell.angle_alpha   90.00
_cell.angle_beta   90.00
_cell.angle_gamma   90.00
#
_symmetry.space_group_name_H-M   'P 1'
#
loop_
_entity.id
_entity.type
_entity.pdbx_description
1 polymer ?
#
loop_
_entity_poly.entity_id
_entity_poly.type
_entity_poly.pdbx_seq_one_letter_code
_entity_poly.pdbx_strand_id
1 'polypeptide(L)'
;FSALEVMAVTALSNITNSVINTGKRMIESFTLEPVKQGFDEYELKMGSIQTIMMSTGASLEEVNKYLQELNTYSDKTIYSFQDMTSNIGKFTNAGVGLEDAVMAIQGVSNVAAVSGANANEASRAMYNFAQALSAGYVKLIDWKSIENANMATVEFKTQLLESAVACGTLTKTADGMYKTVKGNVIDATHNFNDSLQDQWMTTEALVGTLRNYAD
;
A
#
# COMPACT_ATOMS: atom_id res chain seq x y z
N PHE A 1 -34.24 -20.40 6.68
CA PHE A 1 -32.85 -20.58 6.27
C PHE A 1 -32.71 -21.99 5.68
N SER A 2 -32.14 -22.12 4.50
CA SER A 2 -31.83 -23.42 3.90
C SER A 2 -30.65 -24.08 4.66
N ALA A 3 -30.57 -25.42 4.61
CA ALA A 3 -29.47 -26.15 5.23
C ALA A 3 -28.10 -25.69 4.69
N LEU A 4 -28.04 -25.21 3.45
CA LEU A 4 -26.87 -24.63 2.81
C LEU A 4 -26.47 -23.27 3.42
N GLU A 5 -27.44 -22.41 3.76
CA GLU A 5 -27.18 -21.12 4.42
C GLU A 5 -26.68 -21.33 5.84
N VAL A 6 -27.24 -22.29 6.57
CA VAL A 6 -26.76 -22.66 7.92
C VAL A 6 -25.34 -23.22 7.86
N MET A 7 -25.03 -24.08 6.88
CA MET A 7 -23.67 -24.59 6.70
C MET A 7 -22.68 -23.51 6.31
N ALA A 8 -23.04 -22.56 5.45
CA ALA A 8 -22.20 -21.45 5.07
C ALA A 8 -21.91 -20.52 6.26
N VAL A 9 -22.91 -20.17 7.06
CA VAL A 9 -22.77 -19.36 8.26
C VAL A 9 -21.90 -20.08 9.31
N THR A 10 -22.10 -21.39 9.49
CA THR A 10 -21.30 -22.19 10.45
C THR A 10 -19.85 -22.33 9.98
N ALA A 11 -19.61 -22.54 8.68
CA ALA A 11 -18.27 -22.59 8.12
C ALA A 11 -17.56 -21.24 8.27
N LEU A 12 -18.25 -20.14 7.98
CA LEU A 12 -17.71 -18.78 8.14
C LEU A 12 -17.40 -18.47 9.61
N SER A 13 -18.29 -18.84 10.53
CA SER A 13 -18.08 -18.69 11.98
C SER A 13 -16.89 -19.53 12.49
N ASN A 14 -16.72 -20.75 11.98
CA ASN A 14 -15.57 -21.61 12.35
C ASN A 14 -14.26 -21.08 11.79
N ILE A 15 -14.24 -20.55 10.57
CA ILE A 15 -13.07 -19.87 9.99
C ILE A 15 -12.74 -18.63 10.81
N THR A 16 -13.73 -17.82 11.15
CA THR A 16 -13.53 -16.61 11.97
C THR A 16 -12.97 -16.94 13.35
N ASN A 17 -13.53 -17.94 14.03
CA ASN A 17 -13.04 -18.38 15.35
C ASN A 17 -11.65 -19.03 15.29
N SER A 18 -11.35 -19.77 14.23
CA SER A 18 -10.02 -20.33 14.00
C SER A 18 -8.98 -19.23 13.76
N VAL A 19 -9.32 -18.24 12.95
CA VAL A 19 -8.47 -17.06 12.68
C VAL A 19 -8.25 -16.25 13.96
N ILE A 20 -9.31 -16.00 14.76
CA ILE A 20 -9.21 -15.29 16.04
C ILE A 20 -8.30 -16.05 17.02
N ASN A 21 -8.49 -17.35 17.16
CA ASN A 21 -7.67 -18.16 18.08
C ASN A 21 -6.21 -18.27 17.63
N THR A 22 -5.97 -18.36 16.33
CA THR A 22 -4.63 -18.36 15.75
C THR A 22 -3.99 -16.98 15.87
N GLY A 23 -4.76 -15.92 15.66
CA GLY A 23 -4.33 -14.55 15.89
C GLY A 23 -3.95 -14.26 17.35
N LYS A 24 -4.71 -14.80 18.32
CA LYS A 24 -4.32 -14.75 19.75
C LYS A 24 -2.98 -15.42 20.01
N ARG A 25 -2.75 -16.61 19.46
CA ARG A 25 -1.45 -17.32 19.57
C ARG A 25 -0.32 -16.57 18.89
N MET A 26 -0.59 -15.89 17.77
CA MET A 26 0.38 -15.03 17.10
C MET A 26 0.80 -13.86 17.99
N ILE A 27 -0.15 -13.16 18.60
CA ILE A 27 0.13 -12.03 19.50
C ILE A 27 0.86 -12.50 20.77
N GLU A 28 0.52 -13.65 21.28
CA GLU A 28 1.25 -14.27 22.40
C GLU A 28 2.69 -14.66 22.03
N SER A 29 2.96 -14.94 20.75
CA SER A 29 4.31 -15.21 20.23
C SER A 29 5.12 -13.95 19.90
N PHE A 30 4.48 -12.79 19.76
CA PHE A 30 5.16 -11.51 19.65
C PHE A 30 5.64 -11.07 21.04
N THR A 31 6.91 -11.25 21.32
CA THR A 31 7.56 -10.83 22.56
C THR A 31 7.79 -9.32 22.69
N LEU A 32 7.15 -8.51 21.83
CA LEU A 32 7.35 -7.07 21.77
C LEU A 32 6.34 -6.33 22.67
N GLU A 33 6.84 -5.61 23.66
CA GLU A 33 6.05 -4.78 24.60
C GLU A 33 5.07 -3.79 23.90
N PRO A 34 5.41 -3.14 22.76
CA PRO A 34 4.47 -2.26 22.04
C PRO A 34 3.21 -2.99 21.55
N VAL A 35 3.30 -4.30 21.29
CA VAL A 35 2.15 -5.10 20.84
C VAL A 35 1.21 -5.40 22.01
N LYS A 36 1.75 -5.53 23.24
CA LYS A 36 0.94 -5.78 24.44
C LYS A 36 0.16 -4.57 24.92
N GLN A 37 0.69 -3.35 24.73
CA GLN A 37 0.00 -2.10 25.08
C GLN A 37 -1.14 -1.74 24.09
N GLY A 38 -1.16 -2.33 22.88
CA GLY A 38 -2.15 -2.09 21.85
C GLY A 38 -3.34 -3.07 21.85
N PHE A 39 -3.69 -3.67 22.98
CA PHE A 39 -4.78 -4.66 23.04
C PHE A 39 -6.16 -4.06 22.72
N ASP A 40 -6.40 -2.76 23.00
CA ASP A 40 -7.60 -2.04 22.59
C ASP A 40 -7.65 -1.82 21.06
N GLU A 41 -6.50 -1.95 20.38
CA GLU A 41 -6.34 -1.93 18.92
C GLU A 41 -6.42 -3.34 18.29
N TYR A 42 -6.58 -4.38 19.11
CA TYR A 42 -6.58 -5.77 18.70
C TYR A 42 -7.67 -6.11 17.69
N GLU A 43 -8.87 -5.62 17.89
CA GLU A 43 -9.98 -5.83 16.98
C GLU A 43 -9.71 -5.23 15.60
N LEU A 44 -9.08 -4.06 15.56
CA LEU A 44 -8.67 -3.41 14.31
C LEU A 44 -7.57 -4.22 13.59
N LYS A 45 -6.61 -4.78 14.33
CA LYS A 45 -5.54 -5.62 13.78
C LYS A 45 -6.09 -6.94 13.22
N MET A 46 -7.01 -7.57 13.93
CA MET A 46 -7.65 -8.79 13.47
C MET A 46 -8.51 -8.55 12.23
N GLY A 47 -9.23 -7.43 12.18
CA GLY A 47 -9.97 -6.99 11.00
C GLY A 47 -9.04 -6.80 9.79
N SER A 48 -7.87 -6.22 9.98
CA SER A 48 -6.88 -6.04 8.92
C SER A 48 -6.34 -7.38 8.41
N ILE A 49 -5.98 -8.31 9.28
CA ILE A 49 -5.50 -9.66 8.89
C ILE A 49 -6.58 -10.41 8.11
N GLN A 50 -7.83 -10.40 8.59
CA GLN A 50 -8.94 -11.02 7.88
C GLN A 50 -9.16 -10.40 6.50
N THR A 51 -9.10 -9.08 6.41
CA THR A 51 -9.23 -8.36 5.14
C THR A 51 -8.13 -8.77 4.16
N ILE A 52 -6.88 -8.83 4.61
CA ILE A 52 -5.75 -9.25 3.78
C ILE A 52 -5.93 -10.69 3.29
N MET A 53 -6.28 -11.62 4.20
CA MET A 53 -6.51 -13.02 3.83
C MET A 53 -7.66 -13.17 2.83
N MET A 54 -8.76 -12.44 3.01
CA MET A 54 -9.92 -12.51 2.13
C MET A 54 -9.63 -11.91 0.75
N SER A 55 -8.88 -10.82 0.68
CA SER A 55 -8.60 -10.13 -0.58
C SER A 55 -7.50 -10.81 -1.40
N THR A 56 -6.55 -11.50 -0.76
CA THR A 56 -5.40 -12.11 -1.42
C THR A 56 -5.49 -13.63 -1.56
N GLY A 57 -6.31 -14.28 -0.75
CA GLY A 57 -6.31 -15.75 -0.60
C GLY A 57 -5.07 -16.29 0.13
N ALA A 58 -4.21 -15.41 0.67
CA ALA A 58 -3.00 -15.80 1.38
C ALA A 58 -3.33 -16.56 2.67
N SER A 59 -2.47 -17.51 3.02
CA SER A 59 -2.56 -18.24 4.29
C SER A 59 -2.23 -17.31 5.47
N LEU A 60 -2.70 -17.68 6.67
CA LEU A 60 -2.36 -16.94 7.88
C LEU A 60 -0.83 -16.94 8.14
N GLU A 61 -0.15 -18.02 7.80
CA GLU A 61 1.31 -18.14 7.94
C GLU A 61 2.03 -17.12 7.02
N GLU A 62 1.59 -17.02 5.79
CA GLU A 62 2.12 -16.06 4.82
C GLU A 62 1.86 -14.61 5.25
N VAL A 63 0.62 -14.28 5.62
CA VAL A 63 0.29 -12.94 6.15
C VAL A 63 1.15 -12.63 7.37
N ASN A 64 1.33 -13.59 8.28
CA ASN A 64 2.15 -13.41 9.48
C ASN A 64 3.61 -13.12 9.17
N LYS A 65 4.20 -13.81 8.18
CA LYS A 65 5.56 -13.55 7.72
C LYS A 65 5.74 -12.08 7.32
N TYR A 66 4.87 -11.56 6.46
CA TYR A 66 4.95 -10.17 6.00
C TYR A 66 4.67 -9.16 7.10
N LEU A 67 3.78 -9.47 8.04
CA LEU A 67 3.54 -8.61 9.20
C LEU A 67 4.75 -8.58 10.14
N GLN A 68 5.50 -9.67 10.29
CA GLN A 68 6.74 -9.67 11.05
C GLN A 68 7.84 -8.82 10.39
N GLU A 69 7.98 -8.92 9.07
CA GLU A 69 8.89 -8.06 8.30
C GLU A 69 8.55 -6.58 8.51
N LEU A 70 7.26 -6.24 8.40
CA LEU A 70 6.79 -4.87 8.58
C LEU A 70 6.95 -4.38 10.02
N ASN A 71 6.75 -5.25 11.01
CA ASN A 71 7.01 -4.90 12.41
C ASN A 71 8.49 -4.60 12.65
N THR A 72 9.38 -5.44 12.11
CA THR A 72 10.83 -5.20 12.18
C THR A 72 11.23 -3.89 11.48
N TYR A 73 10.56 -3.55 10.39
CA TYR A 73 10.75 -2.29 9.69
C TYR A 73 10.25 -1.11 10.55
N SER A 74 9.07 -1.23 11.20
CA SER A 74 8.54 -0.18 12.06
C SER A 74 9.44 0.16 13.24
N ASP A 75 10.11 -0.84 13.81
CA ASP A 75 11.07 -0.66 14.92
C ASP A 75 12.30 0.20 14.53
N LYS A 76 12.59 0.30 13.24
CA LYS A 76 13.71 1.05 12.68
C LYS A 76 13.31 2.43 12.14
N THR A 77 12.04 2.75 12.14
CA THR A 77 11.48 3.96 11.53
C THR A 77 10.58 4.70 12.50
N ILE A 78 10.14 5.90 12.11
CA ILE A 78 9.15 6.67 12.87
C ILE A 78 7.69 6.27 12.54
N TYR A 79 7.49 5.34 11.61
CA TYR A 79 6.17 4.96 11.10
C TYR A 79 5.59 3.81 11.90
N SER A 80 4.31 3.94 12.31
CA SER A 80 3.70 2.94 13.15
C SER A 80 3.36 1.66 12.36
N PHE A 81 3.63 0.52 12.99
CA PHE A 81 3.22 -0.78 12.47
C PHE A 81 1.72 -0.85 12.18
N GLN A 82 0.89 -0.21 13.02
CA GLN A 82 -0.55 -0.19 12.87
C GLN A 82 -1.00 0.56 11.61
N ASP A 83 -0.46 1.75 11.36
CA ASP A 83 -0.80 2.53 10.17
C ASP A 83 -0.41 1.76 8.90
N MET A 84 0.77 1.18 8.90
CA MET A 84 1.25 0.36 7.79
C MET A 84 0.34 -0.85 7.54
N THR A 85 0.04 -1.64 8.58
CA THR A 85 -0.81 -2.84 8.47
C THR A 85 -2.23 -2.50 8.02
N SER A 86 -2.82 -1.43 8.55
CA SER A 86 -4.14 -0.95 8.14
C SER A 86 -4.19 -0.59 6.65
N ASN A 87 -3.11 -0.06 6.11
CA ASN A 87 -3.05 0.30 4.69
C ASN A 87 -2.76 -0.89 3.77
N ILE A 88 -2.09 -1.96 4.22
CA ILE A 88 -1.95 -3.21 3.44
C ILE A 88 -3.33 -3.72 3.02
N GLY A 89 -4.28 -3.82 3.94
CA GLY A 89 -5.63 -4.27 3.63
C GLY A 89 -6.32 -3.44 2.55
N LYS A 90 -6.04 -2.13 2.49
CA LYS A 90 -6.58 -1.24 1.44
C LYS A 90 -5.91 -1.50 0.09
N PHE A 91 -4.59 -1.71 0.07
CA PHE A 91 -3.84 -2.03 -1.14
C PHE A 91 -4.29 -3.38 -1.71
N THR A 92 -4.41 -4.41 -0.87
CA THR A 92 -4.86 -5.74 -1.30
C THR A 92 -6.31 -5.76 -1.77
N ASN A 93 -7.20 -4.99 -1.14
CA ASN A 93 -8.58 -4.79 -1.62
C ASN A 93 -8.64 -4.09 -2.99
N ALA A 94 -7.65 -3.29 -3.32
CA ALA A 94 -7.50 -2.69 -4.64
C ALA A 94 -6.90 -3.66 -5.68
N GLY A 95 -6.64 -4.92 -5.32
CA GLY A 95 -6.12 -5.96 -6.21
C GLY A 95 -4.60 -6.07 -6.24
N VAL A 96 -3.89 -5.37 -5.35
CA VAL A 96 -2.43 -5.50 -5.21
C VAL A 96 -2.11 -6.79 -4.45
N GLY A 97 -1.17 -7.60 -4.95
CA GLY A 97 -0.69 -8.79 -4.25
C GLY A 97 -0.10 -8.45 -2.88
N LEU A 98 -0.11 -9.41 -1.94
CA LEU A 98 0.32 -9.17 -0.55
C LEU A 98 1.78 -8.70 -0.47
N GLU A 99 2.69 -9.37 -1.17
CA GLU A 99 4.11 -8.99 -1.23
C GLU A 99 4.28 -7.56 -1.76
N ASP A 100 3.66 -7.27 -2.89
CA ASP A 100 3.70 -5.95 -3.52
C ASP A 100 3.10 -4.86 -2.63
N ALA A 101 2.03 -5.17 -1.90
CA ALA A 101 1.40 -4.24 -0.97
C ALA A 101 2.35 -3.90 0.20
N VAL A 102 3.03 -4.90 0.77
CA VAL A 102 4.01 -4.70 1.85
C VAL A 102 5.19 -3.87 1.36
N MET A 103 5.77 -4.23 0.22
CA MET A 103 6.88 -3.47 -0.39
C MET A 103 6.45 -2.04 -0.73
N ALA A 104 5.25 -1.84 -1.29
CA ALA A 104 4.75 -0.50 -1.60
C ALA A 104 4.56 0.35 -0.33
N ILE A 105 4.08 -0.22 0.76
CA ILE A 105 3.95 0.50 2.05
C ILE A 105 5.32 0.88 2.61
N GLN A 106 6.32 0.00 2.57
CA GLN A 106 7.70 0.32 2.95
C GLN A 106 8.26 1.41 2.04
N GLY A 107 8.03 1.31 0.73
CA GLY A 107 8.44 2.31 -0.25
C GLY A 107 7.85 3.71 0.02
N VAL A 108 6.56 3.81 0.34
CA VAL A 108 5.94 5.09 0.75
C VAL A 108 6.64 5.65 1.99
N SER A 109 6.92 4.79 2.97
CA SER A 109 7.61 5.19 4.21
C SER A 109 9.03 5.71 3.92
N ASN A 110 9.75 5.03 3.03
CA ASN A 110 11.11 5.46 2.63
C ASN A 110 11.09 6.76 1.83
N VAL A 111 10.16 6.94 0.88
CA VAL A 111 9.97 8.22 0.18
C VAL A 111 9.65 9.32 1.17
N ALA A 112 8.79 9.07 2.16
CA ALA A 112 8.46 10.03 3.20
C ALA A 112 9.69 10.39 4.04
N ALA A 113 10.49 9.41 4.44
CA ALA A 113 11.73 9.63 5.22
C ALA A 113 12.74 10.49 4.46
N VAL A 114 12.99 10.18 3.18
CA VAL A 114 13.91 10.97 2.33
C VAL A 114 13.40 12.40 2.11
N SER A 115 12.09 12.57 2.05
CA SER A 115 11.43 13.87 1.84
C SER A 115 11.29 14.69 3.12
N GLY A 116 11.61 14.12 4.29
CA GLY A 116 11.45 14.76 5.59
C GLY A 116 9.99 14.84 6.07
N ALA A 117 9.10 14.04 5.48
CA ALA A 117 7.71 13.95 5.90
C ALA A 117 7.59 13.27 7.27
N ASN A 118 6.67 13.75 8.10
CA ASN A 118 6.39 13.12 9.39
C ASN A 118 5.45 11.90 9.25
N ALA A 119 5.26 11.15 10.35
CA ALA A 119 4.45 9.93 10.36
C ALA A 119 3.00 10.15 9.89
N ASN A 120 2.37 11.27 10.26
CA ASN A 120 1.00 11.58 9.85
C ASN A 120 0.91 11.89 8.35
N GLU A 121 1.90 12.57 7.79
CA GLU A 121 2.00 12.86 6.36
C GLU A 121 2.19 11.58 5.56
N ALA A 122 3.08 10.69 6.00
CA ALA A 122 3.28 9.37 5.38
C ALA A 122 2.01 8.51 5.43
N SER A 123 1.32 8.47 6.57
CA SER A 123 0.05 7.73 6.72
C SER A 123 -1.03 8.26 5.78
N ARG A 124 -1.14 9.58 5.61
CA ARG A 124 -2.06 10.18 4.63
C ARG A 124 -1.67 9.83 3.18
N ALA A 125 -0.38 9.84 2.87
CA ALA A 125 0.10 9.44 1.54
C ALA A 125 -0.28 7.98 1.24
N MET A 126 -0.05 7.06 2.18
CA MET A 126 -0.46 5.66 2.07
C MET A 126 -1.98 5.54 1.81
N TYR A 127 -2.78 6.28 2.58
CA TYR A 127 -4.24 6.28 2.42
C TYR A 127 -4.66 6.75 1.02
N ASN A 128 -4.09 7.87 0.53
CA ASN A 128 -4.45 8.43 -0.78
C ASN A 128 -3.95 7.54 -1.93
N PHE A 129 -2.78 6.91 -1.79
CA PHE A 129 -2.35 5.92 -2.75
C PHE A 129 -3.28 4.70 -2.77
N ALA A 130 -3.74 4.21 -1.62
CA ALA A 130 -4.72 3.13 -1.58
C ALA A 130 -6.04 3.49 -2.30
N GLN A 131 -6.51 4.73 -2.17
CA GLN A 131 -7.67 5.22 -2.93
C GLN A 131 -7.40 5.28 -4.43
N ALA A 132 -6.23 5.78 -4.83
CA ALA A 132 -5.82 5.82 -6.23
C ALA A 132 -5.74 4.42 -6.85
N LEU A 133 -5.18 3.44 -6.12
CA LEU A 133 -5.10 2.04 -6.53
C LEU A 133 -6.50 1.46 -6.79
N SER A 134 -7.47 1.75 -5.91
CA SER A 134 -8.87 1.31 -6.10
C SER A 134 -9.53 1.92 -7.33
N ALA A 135 -9.08 3.11 -7.76
CA ALA A 135 -9.56 3.75 -8.99
C ALA A 135 -8.82 3.24 -10.25
N GLY A 136 -7.72 2.50 -10.07
CA GLY A 136 -6.86 2.00 -11.14
C GLY A 136 -5.80 2.98 -11.65
N TYR A 137 -5.84 4.23 -11.21
CA TYR A 137 -4.87 5.27 -11.56
C TYR A 137 -4.89 6.42 -10.55
N VAL A 138 -3.78 7.15 -10.46
CA VAL A 138 -3.63 8.31 -9.58
C VAL A 138 -4.27 9.55 -10.21
N LYS A 139 -5.21 10.17 -9.51
CA LYS A 139 -5.82 11.45 -9.89
C LYS A 139 -5.06 12.61 -9.26
N LEU A 140 -5.22 13.79 -9.83
CA LEU A 140 -4.61 15.01 -9.30
C LEU A 140 -4.96 15.25 -7.82
N ILE A 141 -6.20 14.96 -7.41
CA ILE A 141 -6.63 15.14 -6.01
C ILE A 141 -5.86 14.23 -5.05
N ASP A 142 -5.59 12.99 -5.45
CA ASP A 142 -4.81 12.04 -4.65
C ASP A 142 -3.33 12.50 -4.59
N TRP A 143 -2.80 12.93 -5.74
CA TRP A 143 -1.44 13.42 -5.87
C TRP A 143 -1.17 14.68 -5.03
N LYS A 144 -2.14 15.58 -4.89
CA LYS A 144 -2.02 16.78 -4.05
C LYS A 144 -1.66 16.46 -2.59
N SER A 145 -2.07 15.32 -2.07
CA SER A 145 -1.68 14.88 -0.72
C SER A 145 -0.19 14.54 -0.64
N ILE A 146 0.38 14.01 -1.72
CA ILE A 146 1.80 13.68 -1.83
C ILE A 146 2.63 14.96 -1.92
N GLU A 147 2.15 15.94 -2.67
CA GLU A 147 2.76 17.27 -2.74
C GLU A 147 2.72 17.98 -1.38
N ASN A 148 1.57 17.94 -0.70
CA ASN A 148 1.41 18.57 0.62
C ASN A 148 2.29 17.93 1.70
N ALA A 149 2.67 16.66 1.53
CA ALA A 149 3.62 15.95 2.38
C ALA A 149 5.09 16.17 1.95
N ASN A 150 5.38 17.06 1.01
CA ASN A 150 6.69 17.28 0.39
C ASN A 150 7.32 16.04 -0.26
N MET A 151 6.55 14.98 -0.46
CA MET A 151 7.01 13.70 -1.04
C MET A 151 7.11 13.73 -2.58
N ALA A 152 6.52 14.73 -3.24
CA ALA A 152 6.51 14.88 -4.69
C ALA A 152 7.82 15.48 -5.23
N THR A 153 8.96 14.93 -4.82
CA THR A 153 10.30 15.37 -5.27
C THR A 153 10.47 15.12 -6.78
N VAL A 154 11.38 15.84 -7.42
CA VAL A 154 11.70 15.64 -8.84
C VAL A 154 12.16 14.19 -9.08
N GLU A 155 12.95 13.65 -8.17
CA GLU A 155 13.43 12.28 -8.23
C GLU A 155 12.26 11.28 -8.21
N PHE A 156 11.35 11.41 -7.22
CA PHE A 156 10.18 10.53 -7.13
C PHE A 156 9.29 10.63 -8.37
N LYS A 157 9.03 11.85 -8.87
CA LYS A 157 8.30 12.05 -10.13
C LYS A 157 8.99 11.37 -11.31
N THR A 158 10.31 11.48 -11.41
CA THR A 158 11.08 10.83 -12.48
C THR A 158 10.99 9.31 -12.40
N GLN A 159 11.09 8.72 -11.21
CA GLN A 159 10.92 7.27 -11.02
C GLN A 159 9.51 6.79 -11.41
N LEU A 160 8.48 7.57 -11.10
CA LEU A 160 7.10 7.30 -11.54
C LEU A 160 6.99 7.30 -13.07
N LEU A 161 7.62 8.25 -13.74
CA LEU A 161 7.64 8.33 -15.20
C LEU A 161 8.39 7.14 -15.83
N GLU A 162 9.54 6.75 -15.27
CA GLU A 162 10.30 5.57 -15.73
C GLU A 162 9.50 4.28 -15.52
N SER A 163 8.86 4.11 -14.38
CA SER A 163 7.99 2.95 -14.12
C SER A 163 6.81 2.91 -15.09
N ALA A 164 6.22 4.06 -15.41
CA ALA A 164 5.14 4.16 -16.36
C ALA A 164 5.60 3.81 -17.81
N VAL A 165 6.84 4.13 -18.16
CA VAL A 165 7.45 3.65 -19.42
C VAL A 165 7.63 2.13 -19.39
N ALA A 166 8.13 1.57 -18.29
CA ALA A 166 8.30 0.13 -18.13
C ALA A 166 6.97 -0.64 -18.23
N CYS A 167 5.88 -0.07 -17.69
CA CYS A 167 4.52 -0.63 -17.79
C CYS A 167 3.84 -0.34 -19.14
N GLY A 168 4.45 0.46 -20.02
CA GLY A 168 3.92 0.78 -21.35
C GLY A 168 2.80 1.83 -21.36
N THR A 169 2.55 2.53 -20.25
CA THR A 169 1.57 3.64 -20.17
C THR A 169 2.13 4.97 -20.67
N LEU A 170 3.45 5.08 -20.72
CA LEU A 170 4.19 6.16 -21.35
C LEU A 170 5.21 5.63 -22.36
N THR A 171 5.67 6.50 -23.24
CA THR A 171 6.82 6.25 -24.11
C THR A 171 7.89 7.30 -23.88
N LYS A 172 9.17 6.95 -24.07
CA LYS A 172 10.27 7.90 -24.02
C LYS A 172 10.56 8.43 -25.43
N THR A 173 10.67 9.73 -25.57
CA THR A 173 11.00 10.38 -26.85
C THR A 173 12.51 10.37 -27.09
N ALA A 174 12.95 10.64 -28.32
CA ALA A 174 14.38 10.63 -28.68
C ALA A 174 15.21 11.67 -27.92
N ASP A 175 14.59 12.76 -27.48
CA ASP A 175 15.18 13.84 -26.65
C ASP A 175 15.06 13.55 -25.14
N GLY A 176 14.61 12.35 -24.75
CA GLY A 176 14.55 11.91 -23.36
C GLY A 176 13.33 12.37 -22.57
N MET A 177 12.37 13.03 -23.21
CA MET A 177 11.09 13.40 -22.60
C MET A 177 10.13 12.21 -22.54
N TYR A 178 9.07 12.32 -21.75
CA TYR A 178 8.03 11.30 -21.63
C TYR A 178 6.80 11.72 -22.40
N LYS A 179 6.09 10.77 -22.98
CA LYS A 179 4.91 11.04 -23.81
C LYS A 179 3.77 10.09 -23.46
N THR A 180 2.57 10.65 -23.25
CA THR A 180 1.36 9.86 -23.01
C THR A 180 0.84 9.22 -24.28
N VAL A 181 -0.02 8.21 -24.17
CA VAL A 181 -0.73 7.60 -25.32
C VAL A 181 -1.60 8.62 -26.08
N LYS A 182 -2.03 9.71 -25.43
CA LYS A 182 -2.75 10.81 -26.08
C LYS A 182 -1.84 11.80 -26.83
N GLY A 183 -0.52 11.62 -26.71
CA GLY A 183 0.47 12.44 -27.40
C GLY A 183 1.00 13.63 -26.62
N ASN A 184 0.55 13.85 -25.38
CA ASN A 184 1.04 14.93 -24.52
C ASN A 184 2.44 14.62 -23.99
N VAL A 185 3.35 15.60 -24.09
CA VAL A 185 4.71 15.49 -23.57
C VAL A 185 4.72 15.89 -22.11
N ILE A 186 5.41 15.11 -21.28
CA ILE A 186 5.51 15.32 -19.84
C ILE A 186 6.94 15.74 -19.48
N ASP A 187 7.02 16.81 -18.69
CA ASP A 187 8.19 17.25 -17.96
C ASP A 187 7.92 17.10 -16.45
N ALA A 188 8.83 16.42 -15.73
CA ALA A 188 8.68 16.16 -14.30
C ALA A 188 8.58 17.44 -13.45
N THR A 189 9.11 18.55 -13.95
CA THR A 189 9.19 19.81 -13.21
C THR A 189 8.10 20.82 -13.57
N HIS A 190 7.56 20.78 -14.79
CA HIS A 190 6.69 21.84 -15.29
C HIS A 190 5.22 21.45 -15.43
N ASN A 191 4.91 20.28 -15.99
CA ASN A 191 3.53 19.90 -16.30
C ASN A 191 3.11 18.52 -15.79
N PHE A 192 3.84 17.97 -14.81
CA PHE A 192 3.54 16.67 -14.23
C PHE A 192 2.08 16.55 -13.75
N ASN A 193 1.60 17.57 -13.04
CA ASN A 193 0.24 17.56 -12.49
C ASN A 193 -0.82 17.56 -13.58
N ASP A 194 -0.64 18.37 -14.63
CA ASP A 194 -1.58 18.44 -15.75
C ASP A 194 -1.61 17.13 -16.54
N SER A 195 -0.48 16.43 -16.59
CA SER A 195 -0.38 15.15 -17.29
C SER A 195 -1.19 14.02 -16.65
N LEU A 196 -1.52 14.11 -15.35
CA LEU A 196 -2.31 13.09 -14.64
C LEU A 196 -3.73 12.93 -15.20
N GLN A 197 -4.27 13.95 -15.90
CA GLN A 197 -5.53 13.83 -16.63
C GLN A 197 -5.50 12.74 -17.72
N ASP A 198 -4.32 12.35 -18.19
CA ASP A 198 -4.15 11.29 -19.18
C ASP A 198 -4.12 9.88 -18.57
N GLN A 199 -4.25 9.78 -17.24
CA GLN A 199 -4.39 8.51 -16.48
C GLN A 199 -3.21 7.54 -16.69
N TRP A 200 -2.02 8.06 -16.97
CA TRP A 200 -0.83 7.25 -17.24
C TRP A 200 -0.22 6.63 -15.98
N MET A 201 -0.42 7.26 -14.80
CA MET A 201 0.06 6.76 -13.52
C MET A 201 -0.93 5.70 -13.00
N THR A 202 -0.82 4.50 -13.57
CA THR A 202 -1.65 3.35 -13.22
C THR A 202 -1.21 2.71 -11.91
N THR A 203 -2.05 1.80 -11.38
CA THR A 203 -1.70 0.96 -10.22
C THR A 203 -0.34 0.30 -10.40
N GLU A 204 -0.09 -0.30 -11.56
CA GLU A 204 1.15 -1.02 -11.85
C GLU A 204 2.37 -0.08 -11.84
N ALA A 205 2.27 1.09 -12.48
CA ALA A 205 3.34 2.08 -12.49
C ALA A 205 3.64 2.61 -11.07
N LEU A 206 2.62 2.90 -10.27
CA LEU A 206 2.77 3.38 -8.91
C LEU A 206 3.40 2.30 -8.00
N VAL A 207 2.84 1.09 -7.99
CA VAL A 207 3.35 -0.02 -7.16
C VAL A 207 4.78 -0.39 -7.57
N GLY A 208 5.06 -0.45 -8.88
CA GLY A 208 6.41 -0.69 -9.39
C GLY A 208 7.42 0.35 -8.90
N THR A 209 7.03 1.63 -8.91
CA THR A 209 7.90 2.70 -8.37
C THR A 209 8.12 2.52 -6.87
N LEU A 210 7.05 2.31 -6.09
CA LEU A 210 7.16 2.18 -4.63
C LEU A 210 8.01 0.98 -4.22
N ARG A 211 7.93 -0.14 -4.95
CA ARG A 211 8.82 -1.30 -4.73
C ARG A 211 10.30 -0.94 -4.85
N ASN A 212 10.67 -0.08 -5.81
CA ASN A 212 12.07 0.36 -5.98
C ASN A 212 12.58 1.18 -4.80
N TYR A 213 11.67 1.70 -3.97
CA TYR A 213 12.01 2.44 -2.73
C TYR A 213 11.93 1.56 -1.48
N ALA A 214 11.53 0.29 -1.58
CA ALA A 214 11.41 -0.62 -0.43
C ALA A 214 12.76 -1.18 0.04
N ASP A 215 13.79 -1.18 -0.84
CA ASP A 215 15.15 -1.71 -0.59
C ASP A 215 16.06 -0.75 0.20
#